data_dbe02f8c7cae584a55a4bc3ffdfed028
#
_entry.id   dbe02f8c7cae584a55a4bc3ffdfed028
#
_cell.length_a   1.000
_cell.length_b   1.000
_cell.length_c   1.000
_cell.angle_alpha   90.00
_cell.angle_beta   90.00
_cell.angle_gamma   90.00
#
_symmetry.space_group_name_H-M   'P 1'
#
loop_
_entity.id
_entity.type
_entity.pdbx_description
1 polymer ?
#
loop_
_entity_poly.entity_id
_entity_poly.type
_entity_poly.pdbx_seq_one_letter_code
_entity_poly.pdbx_strand_id
1 'polypeptide(L)'
;HPAESRVRKLSAEIPADFIVFDLLLWDGEPIHEQPLEQRRAELERVAQGFHLSPKTSDAKDAQKWLDSFEAAGLDGVIAKKLGLPYLPGSRDGVLKVKPHKTADCVIVGVRWKEKPTRIATLLLGLYNDQKKLDYVGSAAVAASKHNEIFERIEPLLKDAPDRGFSEPNRWGTGELQESAVRPELVAEVRYDKVQGNRFRHGSRFIRFRDDKDPDQCTWREVRPARRKDDPTFESLLAS
;
A
#
# COMPACT_ATOMS: atom_id res chain seq x y z
N HIS A 1 16.20 13.63 -1.33
CA HIS A 1 16.42 15.04 -0.94
C HIS A 1 17.60 15.58 -1.75
N PRO A 2 17.50 16.77 -2.37
CA PRO A 2 18.51 17.26 -3.31
C PRO A 2 19.83 17.73 -2.66
N ALA A 3 19.93 17.85 -1.33
CA ALA A 3 21.14 18.30 -0.66
C ALA A 3 22.25 17.23 -0.71
N GLU A 4 23.38 17.54 -1.33
CA GLU A 4 24.51 16.63 -1.54
C GLU A 4 25.04 16.02 -0.24
N SER A 5 25.15 16.82 0.83
CA SER A 5 25.59 16.32 2.16
C SER A 5 24.69 15.23 2.70
N ARG A 6 23.37 15.36 2.48
CA ARG A 6 22.40 14.34 2.92
C ARG A 6 22.44 13.09 2.02
N VAL A 7 22.68 13.26 0.72
CA VAL A 7 22.85 12.13 -0.22
C VAL A 7 24.08 11.31 0.20
N ARG A 8 25.22 11.96 0.43
CA ARG A 8 26.45 11.29 0.90
C ARG A 8 26.25 10.55 2.23
N LYS A 9 25.59 11.20 3.20
CA LYS A 9 25.29 10.57 4.49
C LYS A 9 24.40 9.31 4.30
N LEU A 10 23.29 9.45 3.57
CA LEU A 10 22.34 8.34 3.39
C LEU A 10 22.90 7.21 2.53
N SER A 11 23.75 7.48 1.55
CA SER A 11 24.39 6.41 0.75
C SER A 11 25.34 5.54 1.57
N ALA A 12 25.93 6.11 2.64
CA ALA A 12 26.75 5.34 3.56
C ALA A 12 25.95 4.59 4.63
N GLU A 13 24.86 5.22 5.15
CA GLU A 13 24.04 4.65 6.22
C GLU A 13 22.99 3.65 5.71
N ILE A 14 22.47 3.87 4.50
CA ILE A 14 21.40 3.09 3.89
C ILE A 14 21.76 2.89 2.41
N PRO A 15 22.75 2.03 2.09
CA PRO A 15 23.12 1.75 0.71
C PRO A 15 21.92 1.22 -0.08
N ALA A 16 21.85 1.59 -1.35
CA ALA A 16 20.79 1.17 -2.26
C ALA A 16 21.38 0.29 -3.37
N ASP A 17 20.68 -0.79 -3.69
CA ASP A 17 20.99 -1.63 -4.83
C ASP A 17 20.37 -1.07 -6.11
N PHE A 18 21.08 -1.20 -7.22
CA PHE A 18 20.59 -0.80 -8.53
C PHE A 18 20.20 -2.04 -9.33
N ILE A 19 18.89 -2.16 -9.59
CA ILE A 19 18.32 -3.30 -10.30
C ILE A 19 17.83 -2.86 -11.66
N VAL A 20 18.36 -3.47 -12.71
CA VAL A 20 17.98 -3.18 -14.09
C VAL A 20 16.87 -4.13 -14.56
N PHE A 21 15.89 -3.62 -15.30
CA PHE A 21 14.70 -4.38 -15.72
C PHE A 21 14.27 -4.16 -17.17
N ASP A 22 14.81 -3.13 -17.85
CA ASP A 22 14.57 -2.85 -19.26
C ASP A 22 15.75 -2.07 -19.84
N LEU A 23 15.94 -2.10 -21.14
CA LEU A 23 16.96 -1.36 -21.85
C LEU A 23 16.34 -0.56 -22.99
N LEU A 24 16.49 0.75 -22.95
CA LEU A 24 15.84 1.66 -23.91
C LEU A 24 16.82 2.28 -24.88
N LEU A 25 18.09 2.40 -24.46
CA LEU A 25 19.18 2.92 -25.27
C LEU A 25 20.47 2.20 -24.90
N TRP A 26 21.26 1.81 -25.88
CA TRP A 26 22.55 1.16 -25.70
C TRP A 26 23.56 1.66 -26.73
N ASP A 27 24.76 2.02 -26.29
CA ASP A 27 25.88 2.52 -27.10
C ASP A 27 25.47 3.67 -28.05
N GLY A 28 24.62 4.59 -27.55
CA GLY A 28 24.11 5.74 -28.33
C GLY A 28 22.92 5.39 -29.22
N GLU A 29 22.60 4.10 -29.41
CA GLU A 29 21.49 3.67 -30.28
C GLU A 29 20.21 3.42 -29.48
N PRO A 30 19.07 4.02 -29.87
CA PRO A 30 17.78 3.78 -29.25
C PRO A 30 17.23 2.40 -29.65
N ILE A 31 16.92 1.57 -28.67
CA ILE A 31 16.30 0.24 -28.91
C ILE A 31 14.89 0.14 -28.32
N HIS A 32 14.32 1.23 -27.87
CA HIS A 32 13.01 1.26 -27.23
C HIS A 32 11.85 0.86 -28.17
N GLU A 33 12.03 1.00 -29.50
CA GLU A 33 11.07 0.56 -30.50
C GLU A 33 11.09 -0.96 -30.77
N GLN A 34 12.14 -1.65 -30.30
CA GLN A 34 12.20 -3.10 -30.43
C GLN A 34 11.19 -3.79 -29.48
N PRO A 35 10.74 -4.99 -29.83
CA PRO A 35 9.93 -5.82 -28.92
C PRO A 35 10.61 -6.05 -27.57
N LEU A 36 9.79 -6.18 -26.51
CA LEU A 36 10.29 -6.34 -25.13
C LEU A 36 11.30 -7.51 -25.00
N GLU A 37 11.03 -8.63 -25.65
CA GLU A 37 11.92 -9.81 -25.58
C GLU A 37 13.30 -9.53 -26.16
N GLN A 38 13.40 -8.73 -27.22
CA GLN A 38 14.69 -8.34 -27.81
C GLN A 38 15.44 -7.38 -26.90
N ARG A 39 14.76 -6.36 -26.36
CA ARG A 39 15.35 -5.45 -25.39
C ARG A 39 15.83 -6.17 -24.13
N ARG A 40 15.06 -7.17 -23.68
CA ARG A 40 15.44 -7.97 -22.52
C ARG A 40 16.61 -8.89 -22.78
N ALA A 41 16.70 -9.51 -23.94
CA ALA A 41 17.85 -10.32 -24.34
C ALA A 41 19.14 -9.47 -24.42
N GLU A 42 19.03 -8.26 -24.97
CA GLU A 42 20.16 -7.33 -25.02
C GLU A 42 20.56 -6.84 -23.63
N LEU A 43 19.60 -6.52 -22.77
CA LEU A 43 19.86 -6.18 -21.37
C LEU A 43 20.64 -7.29 -20.65
N GLU A 44 20.23 -8.55 -20.79
CA GLU A 44 20.89 -9.70 -20.18
C GLU A 44 22.35 -9.87 -20.69
N ARG A 45 22.59 -9.51 -21.93
CA ARG A 45 23.94 -9.54 -22.52
C ARG A 45 24.86 -8.46 -21.96
N VAL A 46 24.33 -7.22 -21.75
CA VAL A 46 25.16 -6.05 -21.42
C VAL A 46 25.20 -5.68 -19.95
N ALA A 47 24.29 -6.21 -19.13
CA ALA A 47 24.14 -5.85 -17.72
C ALA A 47 25.14 -6.57 -16.79
N GLN A 48 26.35 -6.89 -17.27
CA GLN A 48 27.38 -7.50 -16.43
C GLN A 48 27.73 -6.57 -15.25
N GLY A 49 27.66 -7.12 -14.03
CA GLY A 49 27.93 -6.37 -12.80
C GLY A 49 26.73 -5.62 -12.23
N PHE A 50 25.56 -5.71 -12.87
CA PHE A 50 24.30 -5.21 -12.33
C PHE A 50 23.38 -6.33 -11.91
N HIS A 51 22.53 -6.07 -10.91
CA HIS A 51 21.44 -6.98 -10.57
C HIS A 51 20.33 -6.87 -11.62
N LEU A 52 19.97 -8.00 -12.20
CA LEU A 52 18.81 -8.09 -13.11
C LEU A 52 17.53 -8.36 -12.31
N SER A 53 16.45 -7.70 -12.66
CA SER A 53 15.15 -8.08 -12.11
C SER A 53 14.80 -9.51 -12.57
N PRO A 54 14.32 -10.39 -11.68
CA PRO A 54 13.86 -11.71 -12.07
C PRO A 54 12.71 -11.60 -13.07
N LYS A 55 12.59 -12.59 -13.95
CA LYS A 55 11.51 -12.71 -14.94
C LYS A 55 10.96 -14.12 -14.98
N THR A 56 9.70 -14.26 -15.30
CA THR A 56 9.07 -15.54 -15.64
C THR A 56 7.97 -15.30 -16.68
N SER A 57 7.71 -16.31 -17.50
CA SER A 57 6.51 -16.38 -18.35
C SER A 57 5.46 -17.34 -17.77
N ASP A 58 5.76 -18.01 -16.67
CA ASP A 58 4.83 -18.91 -15.98
C ASP A 58 3.97 -18.16 -14.98
N ALA A 59 2.65 -18.24 -15.16
CA ALA A 59 1.69 -17.60 -14.27
C ALA A 59 1.72 -18.15 -12.83
N LYS A 60 2.10 -19.43 -12.65
CA LYS A 60 2.22 -20.05 -11.32
C LYS A 60 3.40 -19.47 -10.55
N ASP A 61 4.52 -19.23 -11.22
CA ASP A 61 5.69 -18.61 -10.59
C ASP A 61 5.41 -17.15 -10.28
N ALA A 62 4.76 -16.42 -11.19
CA ALA A 62 4.31 -15.05 -10.92
C ALA A 62 3.36 -14.98 -9.71
N GLN A 63 2.47 -15.97 -9.54
CA GLN A 63 1.60 -16.05 -8.35
C GLN A 63 2.40 -16.33 -7.08
N LYS A 64 3.36 -17.25 -7.10
CA LYS A 64 4.26 -17.48 -5.94
C LYS A 64 5.01 -16.20 -5.55
N TRP A 65 5.45 -15.41 -6.54
CA TRP A 65 6.09 -14.13 -6.28
C TRP A 65 5.15 -13.14 -5.61
N LEU A 66 3.88 -13.06 -6.06
CA LEU A 66 2.87 -12.20 -5.41
C LEU A 66 2.65 -12.59 -3.95
N ASP A 67 2.68 -13.90 -3.65
CA ASP A 67 2.39 -14.41 -2.30
C ASP A 67 3.59 -14.26 -1.35
N SER A 68 4.82 -14.22 -1.88
CA SER A 68 6.04 -14.28 -1.06
C SER A 68 6.86 -12.98 -1.05
N PHE A 69 6.83 -12.18 -2.11
CA PHE A 69 7.70 -11.02 -2.25
C PHE A 69 7.37 -9.85 -1.33
N GLU A 70 6.19 -9.84 -0.73
CA GLU A 70 5.85 -8.86 0.28
C GLU A 70 6.79 -8.92 1.49
N ALA A 71 7.17 -10.12 1.92
CA ALA A 71 8.13 -10.33 3.00
C ALA A 71 9.50 -9.70 2.69
N ALA A 72 9.89 -9.66 1.41
CA ALA A 72 11.08 -8.98 0.92
C ALA A 72 10.90 -7.46 0.70
N GLY A 73 9.73 -6.89 1.01
CA GLY A 73 9.44 -5.47 0.88
C GLY A 73 8.96 -5.03 -0.51
N LEU A 74 8.69 -5.96 -1.41
CA LEU A 74 8.19 -5.67 -2.75
C LEU A 74 6.67 -5.50 -2.77
N ASP A 75 6.17 -4.59 -3.62
CA ASP A 75 4.75 -4.23 -3.68
C ASP A 75 3.92 -5.16 -4.59
N GLY A 76 4.55 -6.01 -5.37
CA GLY A 76 3.88 -6.84 -6.36
C GLY A 76 4.72 -7.08 -7.61
N VAL A 77 4.10 -7.52 -8.70
CA VAL A 77 4.77 -7.84 -9.95
C VAL A 77 4.31 -6.91 -11.09
N ILE A 78 5.16 -6.77 -12.10
CA ILE A 78 4.84 -6.05 -13.33
C ILE A 78 4.69 -7.08 -14.46
N ALA A 79 3.47 -7.29 -14.93
CA ALA A 79 3.22 -8.07 -16.12
C ALA A 79 3.41 -7.19 -17.36
N LYS A 80 4.26 -7.64 -18.28
CA LYS A 80 4.55 -6.94 -19.52
C LYS A 80 4.19 -7.84 -20.71
N LYS A 81 3.50 -7.27 -21.70
CA LYS A 81 3.18 -7.98 -22.92
C LYS A 81 4.42 -8.08 -23.81
N LEU A 82 4.77 -9.30 -24.20
CA LEU A 82 5.82 -9.55 -25.20
C LEU A 82 5.42 -8.98 -26.56
N GLY A 83 6.37 -8.80 -27.44
CA GLY A 83 6.12 -8.32 -28.81
C GLY A 83 5.83 -6.81 -28.91
N LEU A 84 5.75 -6.06 -27.81
CA LEU A 84 5.50 -4.62 -27.84
C LEU A 84 6.75 -3.78 -27.66
N PRO A 85 6.85 -2.64 -28.37
CA PRO A 85 7.84 -1.62 -28.08
C PRO A 85 7.60 -0.98 -26.70
N TYR A 86 8.53 -0.18 -26.24
CA TYR A 86 8.31 0.68 -25.08
C TYR A 86 7.41 1.85 -25.50
N LEU A 87 6.25 1.99 -24.84
CA LEU A 87 5.25 3.01 -25.15
C LEU A 87 5.24 4.08 -24.03
N PRO A 88 5.97 5.19 -24.19
CA PRO A 88 6.02 6.25 -23.17
C PRO A 88 4.64 6.83 -22.88
N GLY A 89 4.28 6.93 -21.59
CA GLY A 89 3.00 7.51 -21.17
C GLY A 89 1.77 6.61 -21.37
N SER A 90 1.90 5.47 -22.09
CA SER A 90 0.82 4.49 -22.24
C SER A 90 0.85 3.43 -21.13
N ARG A 91 -0.32 2.91 -20.79
CA ARG A 91 -0.48 1.71 -19.94
C ARG A 91 -0.70 0.44 -20.76
N ASP A 92 -0.71 0.55 -22.08
CA ASP A 92 -0.90 -0.59 -22.96
C ASP A 92 0.30 -1.53 -22.86
N GLY A 93 0.02 -2.79 -22.68
CA GLY A 93 1.06 -3.82 -22.58
C GLY A 93 1.81 -3.88 -21.26
N VAL A 94 1.51 -3.02 -20.28
CA VAL A 94 2.15 -3.04 -18.93
C VAL A 94 1.08 -2.99 -17.86
N LEU A 95 1.02 -4.01 -17.01
CA LEU A 95 0.07 -4.12 -15.91
C LEU A 95 0.81 -4.30 -14.59
N LYS A 96 0.58 -3.40 -13.64
CA LYS A 96 1.03 -3.59 -12.26
C LYS A 96 0.01 -4.43 -11.50
N VAL A 97 0.43 -5.61 -11.06
CA VAL A 97 -0.37 -6.53 -10.26
C VAL A 97 0.11 -6.48 -8.81
N LYS A 98 -0.81 -6.18 -7.91
CA LYS A 98 -0.57 -6.12 -6.45
C LYS A 98 -1.56 -7.00 -5.72
N PRO A 99 -1.17 -7.67 -4.63
CA PRO A 99 -2.11 -8.36 -3.77
C PRO A 99 -3.07 -7.34 -3.13
N HIS A 100 -4.33 -7.72 -3.01
CA HIS A 100 -5.29 -6.96 -2.23
C HIS A 100 -5.11 -7.32 -0.77
N LYS A 101 -4.79 -6.31 0.05
CA LYS A 101 -4.69 -6.46 1.50
C LYS A 101 -5.92 -5.92 2.17
N THR A 102 -6.42 -6.67 3.14
CA THR A 102 -7.46 -6.21 4.04
C THR A 102 -6.99 -6.24 5.48
N ALA A 103 -7.57 -5.40 6.31
CA ALA A 103 -7.37 -5.38 7.74
C ALA A 103 -8.69 -5.07 8.43
N ASP A 104 -8.89 -5.66 9.60
CA ASP A 104 -9.99 -5.34 10.48
C ASP A 104 -9.56 -4.26 11.45
N CYS A 105 -10.23 -3.12 11.39
CA CYS A 105 -9.90 -1.95 12.18
C CYS A 105 -11.12 -1.49 12.98
N VAL A 106 -10.86 -0.95 14.18
CA VAL A 106 -11.90 -0.30 14.98
C VAL A 106 -12.23 1.06 14.39
N ILE A 107 -13.51 1.38 14.27
CA ILE A 107 -13.96 2.73 13.90
C ILE A 107 -13.87 3.62 15.15
N VAL A 108 -13.04 4.66 15.10
CA VAL A 108 -12.79 5.57 16.22
C VAL A 108 -13.33 6.98 15.98
N GLY A 109 -13.77 7.27 14.76
CA GLY A 109 -14.33 8.56 14.39
C GLY A 109 -14.78 8.62 12.95
N VAL A 110 -15.31 9.76 12.56
CA VAL A 110 -15.73 10.08 11.19
C VAL A 110 -15.27 11.46 10.79
N ARG A 111 -15.01 11.64 9.50
CA ARG A 111 -14.93 12.94 8.83
C ARG A 111 -16.17 13.17 8.00
N TRP A 112 -16.76 14.34 8.16
CA TRP A 112 -17.96 14.71 7.47
C TRP A 112 -17.64 15.37 6.13
N LYS A 113 -18.38 15.01 5.09
CA LYS A 113 -18.46 15.81 3.88
C LYS A 113 -19.50 16.94 4.08
N GLU A 114 -20.57 16.60 4.79
CA GLU A 114 -21.68 17.48 5.14
C GLU A 114 -22.26 17.00 6.47
N LYS A 115 -22.04 17.74 7.54
CA LYS A 115 -22.49 17.38 8.87
C LYS A 115 -23.95 17.80 9.08
N PRO A 116 -24.79 16.97 9.71
CA PRO A 116 -24.51 15.64 10.24
C PRO A 116 -24.88 14.50 9.29
N THR A 117 -25.12 14.77 8.03
CA THR A 117 -25.82 13.87 7.12
C THR A 117 -24.90 13.02 6.23
N ARG A 118 -23.66 13.47 5.98
CA ARG A 118 -22.81 12.79 4.98
C ARG A 118 -21.38 12.56 5.46
N ILE A 119 -21.07 11.29 5.75
CA ILE A 119 -19.73 10.86 6.14
C ILE A 119 -18.83 10.78 4.89
N ALA A 120 -17.66 11.43 4.92
CA ALA A 120 -16.64 11.33 3.87
C ALA A 120 -15.73 10.11 4.08
N THR A 121 -15.24 9.96 5.31
CA THR A 121 -14.32 8.87 5.67
C THR A 121 -14.53 8.40 7.10
N LEU A 122 -14.22 7.13 7.35
CA LEU A 122 -14.11 6.55 8.69
C LEU A 122 -12.69 6.75 9.20
N LEU A 123 -12.52 7.11 10.45
CA LEU A 123 -11.23 7.13 11.15
C LEU A 123 -11.02 5.78 11.83
N LEU A 124 -9.83 5.21 11.66
CA LEU A 124 -9.54 3.83 11.98
C LEU A 124 -8.47 3.72 13.08
N GLY A 125 -8.66 2.76 13.97
CA GLY A 125 -7.73 2.44 15.04
C GLY A 125 -7.38 0.95 15.09
N LEU A 126 -6.17 0.67 15.62
CA LEU A 126 -5.74 -0.67 16.00
C LEU A 126 -5.21 -0.65 17.43
N TYR A 127 -5.48 -1.70 18.19
CA TYR A 127 -4.94 -1.83 19.52
C TYR A 127 -3.45 -2.18 19.49
N ASN A 128 -2.68 -1.48 20.33
CA ASN A 128 -1.27 -1.80 20.57
C ASN A 128 -1.12 -2.80 21.72
N ASP A 129 0.12 -3.21 22.01
CA ASP A 129 0.45 -4.17 23.06
C ASP A 129 0.08 -3.66 24.49
N GLN A 130 -0.14 -2.34 24.63
CA GLN A 130 -0.61 -1.72 25.88
C GLN A 130 -2.14 -1.61 25.98
N LYS A 131 -2.85 -2.26 25.05
CA LYS A 131 -4.32 -2.19 24.90
C LYS A 131 -4.85 -0.76 24.71
N LYS A 132 -4.07 0.11 24.08
CA LYS A 132 -4.49 1.45 23.68
C LYS A 132 -4.73 1.48 22.18
N LEU A 133 -5.74 2.24 21.75
CA LEU A 133 -6.03 2.46 20.35
C LEU A 133 -5.08 3.48 19.76
N ASP A 134 -4.30 3.03 18.77
CA ASP A 134 -3.49 3.88 17.91
C ASP A 134 -4.28 4.22 16.65
N TYR A 135 -4.28 5.48 16.26
CA TYR A 135 -4.84 5.88 14.97
C TYR A 135 -3.97 5.37 13.82
N VAL A 136 -4.59 4.66 12.86
CA VAL A 136 -3.86 4.01 11.75
C VAL A 136 -4.19 4.58 10.38
N GLY A 137 -5.15 5.48 10.28
CA GLY A 137 -5.55 6.10 9.03
C GLY A 137 -7.04 6.24 8.84
N SER A 138 -7.47 6.49 7.62
CA SER A 138 -8.88 6.68 7.31
C SER A 138 -9.32 5.87 6.10
N ALA A 139 -10.56 5.39 6.11
CA ALA A 139 -11.17 4.67 4.99
C ALA A 139 -12.22 5.51 4.29
N ALA A 140 -12.09 5.63 2.96
CA ALA A 140 -13.11 6.25 2.13
C ALA A 140 -14.39 5.39 2.10
N VAL A 141 -15.53 6.06 2.14
CA VAL A 141 -16.86 5.46 2.10
C VAL A 141 -17.44 5.60 0.69
N ALA A 142 -17.86 4.49 0.09
CA ALA A 142 -18.58 4.54 -1.19
C ALA A 142 -19.98 5.15 -1.00
N ALA A 143 -20.45 5.92 -1.98
CA ALA A 143 -21.74 6.58 -1.89
C ALA A 143 -22.93 5.63 -1.62
N SER A 144 -22.86 4.42 -2.18
CA SER A 144 -23.89 3.38 -1.97
C SER A 144 -23.93 2.82 -0.53
N LYS A 145 -22.90 3.07 0.27
CA LYS A 145 -22.79 2.57 1.65
C LYS A 145 -23.11 3.65 2.71
N HIS A 146 -23.45 4.86 2.30
CA HIS A 146 -23.64 5.97 3.23
C HIS A 146 -24.72 5.72 4.27
N ASN A 147 -25.89 5.29 3.85
CA ASN A 147 -27.03 5.10 4.76
C ASN A 147 -26.73 3.98 5.78
N GLU A 148 -26.25 2.83 5.29
CA GLU A 148 -25.86 1.70 6.15
C GLU A 148 -24.84 2.14 7.21
N ILE A 149 -23.83 2.91 6.80
CA ILE A 149 -22.78 3.36 7.72
C ILE A 149 -23.29 4.41 8.68
N PHE A 150 -24.10 5.36 8.22
CA PHE A 150 -24.66 6.42 9.06
C PHE A 150 -25.56 5.83 10.15
N GLU A 151 -26.51 4.97 9.80
CA GLU A 151 -27.43 4.33 10.75
C GLU A 151 -26.70 3.60 11.88
N ARG A 152 -25.56 2.97 11.58
CA ARG A 152 -24.78 2.25 12.58
C ARG A 152 -23.87 3.14 13.43
N ILE A 153 -23.43 4.27 12.90
CA ILE A 153 -22.51 5.18 13.59
C ILE A 153 -23.28 6.23 14.42
N GLU A 154 -24.43 6.69 13.96
CA GLU A 154 -25.19 7.74 14.61
C GLU A 154 -25.44 7.51 16.13
N PRO A 155 -25.83 6.30 16.59
CA PRO A 155 -26.04 6.04 18.01
C PRO A 155 -24.75 6.11 18.84
N LEU A 156 -23.59 6.02 18.19
CA LEU A 156 -22.28 5.98 18.82
C LEU A 156 -21.58 7.34 18.86
N LEU A 157 -22.16 8.36 18.21
CA LEU A 157 -21.59 9.71 18.17
C LEU A 157 -21.78 10.49 19.48
N LYS A 158 -22.86 10.27 20.22
CA LYS A 158 -23.35 11.19 21.27
C LYS A 158 -22.48 11.24 22.52
N ASP A 159 -21.79 10.17 22.85
CA ASP A 159 -21.02 10.01 24.10
C ASP A 159 -19.56 9.68 23.84
N ALA A 160 -19.10 9.89 22.59
CA ALA A 160 -17.73 9.59 22.25
C ALA A 160 -16.78 10.63 22.88
N PRO A 161 -15.73 10.20 23.59
CA PRO A 161 -14.74 11.11 24.13
C PRO A 161 -14.09 11.91 22.99
N ASP A 162 -13.94 13.22 23.20
CA ASP A 162 -13.18 14.07 22.30
C ASP A 162 -11.72 13.64 22.33
N ARG A 163 -11.39 12.68 21.50
CA ARG A 163 -10.01 12.23 21.28
C ARG A 163 -9.51 12.92 20.04
N GLY A 164 -8.74 13.97 20.24
CA GLY A 164 -8.10 14.76 19.19
C GLY A 164 -7.22 13.92 18.26
N PHE A 165 -7.84 13.18 17.38
CA PHE A 165 -7.18 12.54 16.23
C PHE A 165 -7.08 13.53 15.06
N SER A 166 -6.74 14.77 15.35
CA SER A 166 -6.54 15.76 14.30
C SER A 166 -5.21 15.49 13.60
N GLU A 167 -5.29 14.90 12.42
CA GLU A 167 -4.19 15.00 11.48
C GLU A 167 -4.27 16.30 10.70
N PRO A 168 -3.13 16.97 10.47
CA PRO A 168 -3.10 18.03 9.49
C PRO A 168 -3.47 17.44 8.11
N ASN A 169 -4.50 18.02 7.51
CA ASN A 169 -4.94 17.66 6.17
C ASN A 169 -3.79 17.98 5.19
N ARG A 170 -3.07 16.98 4.71
CA ARG A 170 -1.92 17.17 3.81
C ARG A 170 -2.31 17.68 2.42
N TRP A 171 -3.60 17.64 2.04
CA TRP A 171 -4.04 17.83 0.66
C TRP A 171 -5.26 18.75 0.49
N GLY A 172 -5.73 19.42 1.54
CA GLY A 172 -6.90 20.28 1.45
C GLY A 172 -6.80 21.51 2.36
N THR A 173 -7.27 22.64 1.88
CA THR A 173 -7.35 23.93 2.60
C THR A 173 -8.61 24.08 3.46
N GLY A 174 -9.48 23.06 3.51
CA GLY A 174 -10.73 23.07 4.27
C GLY A 174 -10.60 22.32 5.60
N GLU A 175 -11.09 22.89 6.68
CA GLU A 175 -11.31 22.20 7.95
C GLU A 175 -12.42 21.15 7.76
N LEU A 176 -12.02 19.88 7.63
CA LEU A 176 -12.97 18.78 7.67
C LEU A 176 -13.46 18.62 9.11
N GLN A 177 -14.77 18.76 9.31
CA GLN A 177 -15.37 18.51 10.62
C GLN A 177 -15.22 17.02 10.96
N GLU A 178 -14.66 16.75 12.13
CA GLU A 178 -14.53 15.39 12.67
C GLU A 178 -15.47 15.21 13.86
N SER A 179 -15.91 13.96 14.05
CA SER A 179 -16.62 13.54 15.27
C SER A 179 -16.03 12.22 15.73
N ALA A 180 -15.81 12.12 17.04
CA ALA A 180 -15.40 10.86 17.65
C ALA A 180 -16.58 9.86 17.65
N VAL A 181 -16.25 8.57 17.58
CA VAL A 181 -17.19 7.46 17.63
C VAL A 181 -16.74 6.51 18.73
N ARG A 182 -17.67 6.02 19.55
CA ARG A 182 -17.37 4.97 20.52
C ARG A 182 -16.77 3.75 19.79
N PRO A 183 -15.65 3.18 20.28
CA PRO A 183 -14.89 2.16 19.58
C PRO A 183 -15.56 0.77 19.70
N GLU A 184 -16.80 0.65 19.24
CA GLU A 184 -17.63 -0.54 19.34
C GLU A 184 -17.80 -1.25 17.99
N LEU A 185 -17.51 -0.58 16.88
CA LEU A 185 -17.67 -1.13 15.52
C LEU A 185 -16.33 -1.50 14.91
N VAL A 186 -16.31 -2.67 14.28
CA VAL A 186 -15.17 -3.14 13.49
C VAL A 186 -15.50 -3.06 12.00
N ALA A 187 -14.55 -2.52 11.22
CA ALA A 187 -14.63 -2.43 9.77
C ALA A 187 -13.50 -3.22 9.12
N GLU A 188 -13.84 -4.07 8.16
CA GLU A 188 -12.87 -4.57 7.20
C GLU A 188 -12.59 -3.50 6.16
N VAL A 189 -11.31 -3.17 6.00
CA VAL A 189 -10.86 -2.13 5.07
C VAL A 189 -9.80 -2.68 4.14
N ARG A 190 -9.85 -2.29 2.87
CA ARG A 190 -8.79 -2.55 1.91
C ARG A 190 -7.75 -1.44 2.00
N TYR A 191 -6.48 -1.82 2.11
CA TYR A 191 -5.37 -0.88 2.17
C TYR A 191 -4.23 -1.29 1.21
N ASP A 192 -3.30 -0.39 0.91
CA ASP A 192 -2.13 -0.65 0.05
C ASP A 192 -0.93 -1.11 0.87
N LYS A 193 -0.46 -0.25 1.77
CA LYS A 193 0.76 -0.48 2.56
C LYS A 193 0.69 0.29 3.89
N VAL A 194 1.33 -0.27 4.91
CA VAL A 194 1.63 0.44 6.16
C VAL A 194 3.01 1.07 6.06
N GLN A 195 3.10 2.35 6.45
CA GLN A 195 4.36 3.07 6.58
C GLN A 195 4.43 3.74 7.96
N GLY A 196 5.43 3.37 8.74
CA GLY A 196 5.46 3.74 10.15
C GLY A 196 4.26 3.13 10.89
N ASN A 197 3.44 3.98 11.51
CA ASN A 197 2.24 3.58 12.25
C ASN A 197 0.94 3.93 11.51
N ARG A 198 0.94 4.02 10.16
CA ARG A 198 -0.23 4.45 9.39
C ARG A 198 -0.32 3.79 8.03
N PHE A 199 -1.53 3.69 7.51
CA PHE A 199 -1.74 3.38 6.10
C PHE A 199 -1.14 4.50 5.23
N ARG A 200 -0.29 4.11 4.28
CA ARG A 200 0.44 5.05 3.41
C ARG A 200 -0.48 5.92 2.56
N HIS A 201 -1.56 5.33 2.07
CA HIS A 201 -2.63 5.97 1.30
C HIS A 201 -3.95 5.74 2.00
N GLY A 202 -4.99 6.49 1.62
CA GLY A 202 -6.33 6.24 2.13
C GLY A 202 -6.78 4.82 1.84
N SER A 203 -7.38 4.17 2.83
CA SER A 203 -7.98 2.86 2.66
C SER A 203 -9.43 2.98 2.18
N ARG A 204 -10.07 1.84 1.89
CA ARG A 204 -11.47 1.79 1.47
C ARG A 204 -12.25 0.86 2.38
N PHE A 205 -13.38 1.32 2.87
CA PHE A 205 -14.34 0.49 3.60
C PHE A 205 -14.89 -0.61 2.69
N ILE A 206 -14.88 -1.84 3.19
CA ILE A 206 -15.47 -3.02 2.52
C ILE A 206 -16.80 -3.37 3.17
N ARG A 207 -16.78 -3.68 4.48
CA ARG A 207 -17.95 -4.11 5.24
C ARG A 207 -17.72 -3.96 6.75
N PHE A 208 -18.77 -4.03 7.52
CA PHE A 208 -18.67 -4.25 8.96
C PHE A 208 -18.31 -5.69 9.29
N ARG A 209 -17.65 -5.90 10.41
CA ARG A 209 -17.28 -7.19 10.98
C ARG A 209 -18.02 -7.39 12.28
N ASP A 210 -19.30 -7.82 12.19
CA ASP A 210 -20.14 -8.09 13.36
C ASP A 210 -19.74 -9.37 14.10
N ASP A 211 -18.92 -10.16 13.47
CA ASP A 211 -18.35 -11.41 13.97
C ASP A 211 -17.03 -11.21 14.75
N LYS A 212 -16.55 -9.96 14.89
CA LYS A 212 -15.25 -9.67 15.50
C LYS A 212 -15.34 -8.57 16.54
N ASP A 213 -14.79 -8.84 17.71
CA ASP A 213 -14.72 -7.85 18.79
C ASP A 213 -13.64 -6.80 18.52
N PRO A 214 -13.87 -5.53 18.91
CA PRO A 214 -12.90 -4.44 18.70
C PRO A 214 -11.51 -4.71 19.28
N ASP A 215 -11.39 -5.37 20.43
CA ASP A 215 -10.14 -5.67 21.11
C ASP A 215 -9.26 -6.69 20.36
N GLN A 216 -9.84 -7.43 19.43
CA GLN A 216 -9.13 -8.35 18.55
C GLN A 216 -8.43 -7.61 17.39
N CYS A 217 -8.80 -6.35 17.11
CA CYS A 217 -8.21 -5.54 16.05
C CYS A 217 -6.87 -4.94 16.51
N THR A 218 -5.81 -5.67 16.31
CA THR A 218 -4.45 -5.31 16.78
C THR A 218 -3.49 -5.03 15.63
N TRP A 219 -2.33 -4.50 15.92
CA TRP A 219 -1.25 -4.29 14.94
C TRP A 219 -0.81 -5.57 14.21
N ARG A 220 -1.14 -6.75 14.71
CA ARG A 220 -0.86 -8.03 14.04
C ARG A 220 -1.64 -8.19 12.74
N GLU A 221 -2.77 -7.50 12.59
CA GLU A 221 -3.55 -7.46 11.35
C GLU A 221 -2.75 -6.95 10.14
N VAL A 222 -1.86 -5.99 10.39
CA VAL A 222 -1.13 -5.28 9.34
C VAL A 222 0.39 -5.47 9.42
N ARG A 223 0.87 -6.13 10.48
CA ARG A 223 2.27 -6.49 10.71
C ARG A 223 2.37 -7.96 11.10
N PRO A 224 2.09 -8.88 10.14
CA PRO A 224 2.24 -10.30 10.42
C PRO A 224 3.68 -10.59 10.83
N ALA A 225 3.84 -11.53 11.74
CA ALA A 225 5.17 -11.99 12.13
C ALA A 225 5.88 -12.56 10.91
N ARG A 226 7.13 -12.15 10.69
CA ARG A 226 7.97 -12.67 9.61
C ARG A 226 8.24 -14.15 9.87
N ARG A 227 8.00 -15.00 8.88
CA ARG A 227 8.31 -16.43 8.95
C ARG A 227 9.79 -16.65 8.68
N LYS A 228 10.36 -17.71 9.25
CA LYS A 228 11.79 -18.03 9.08
C LYS A 228 12.16 -18.27 7.60
N ASP A 229 11.21 -18.79 6.83
CA ASP A 229 11.40 -19.16 5.43
C ASP A 229 10.90 -18.06 4.44
N ASP A 230 10.53 -16.90 4.95
CA ASP A 230 10.15 -15.77 4.09
C ASP A 230 11.37 -15.31 3.27
N PRO A 231 11.22 -15.09 1.95
CA PRO A 231 12.32 -14.66 1.12
C PRO A 231 12.85 -13.29 1.57
N THR A 232 14.16 -13.15 1.51
CA THR A 232 14.81 -11.85 1.68
C THR A 232 15.04 -11.20 0.32
N PHE A 233 15.29 -9.91 0.32
CA PHE A 233 15.61 -9.20 -0.91
C PHE A 233 16.84 -9.80 -1.62
N GLU A 234 17.87 -10.13 -0.84
CA GLU A 234 19.10 -10.74 -1.34
C GLU A 234 18.84 -12.11 -1.98
N SER A 235 17.95 -12.93 -1.39
CA SER A 235 17.59 -14.23 -1.95
C SER A 235 16.86 -14.14 -3.29
N LEU A 236 16.15 -13.01 -3.53
CA LEU A 236 15.47 -12.75 -4.80
C LEU A 236 16.42 -12.30 -5.90
N LEU A 237 17.52 -11.64 -5.55
CA LEU A 237 18.54 -11.21 -6.52
C LEU A 237 19.47 -12.36 -6.91
N ALA A 238 19.54 -13.43 -6.11
CA ALA A 238 20.38 -14.61 -6.36
C ALA A 238 19.66 -15.69 -7.18
N SER A 239 18.36 -15.55 -7.44
CA SER A 239 17.55 -16.48 -8.22
C SER A 239 17.46 -16.06 -9.69
#